data_c334b51363b9b000406535f1feae5c8f
#
_entry.id   c334b51363b9b000406535f1feae5c8f
#
_cell.length_a   1.000
_cell.length_b   1.000
_cell.length_c   1.000
_cell.angle_alpha   90.00
_cell.angle_beta   90.00
_cell.angle_gamma   90.00
#
_symmetry.space_group_name_H-M   'P 1'
#
loop_
_entity.id
_entity.type
_entity.pdbx_description
1 polymer ?
#
loop_
_entity_poly.entity_id
_entity_poly.type
_entity_poly.pdbx_seq_one_letter_code
_entity_poly.pdbx_strand_id
1 'polypeptide(L)'
;MPDLSALLWPNVIAIISASPDPQILRGRLMSVITSHDYKGKIYPISRSHDEILGMRCYKNIDEVPEQVDLAVLIIPAEFIPDTLARCGKLGVKAAQILTSGFAEEGGDKGAAVQAEIHAIAQRYNMAVIGPNSEGFANCAAALCPTFSPAVDNTELPLLPPWRDEGYITAIAQSGGMGFAFYDHGRPKELPFNYIITTGNEACVETLDVVDYLLDDGKTDVFILFMEDVKNGKRMAEVGEKALRAGKPIILTKIGTSEAGARAAASHTAALAGAHEAYQGMFQRYGIIEGHDTVELVDIAAAFSYHGRKLPKGNRVGICTASGGGGGWLADQCVAAGLELPELDATTRATIDKYLPAYGTSQNPIDATAQAVRKTGYGGLARLAIKSPELDSIIVLASCRNPAVLQREREDLKVLAQEVDKPILFCSYTQPHPEAAEILSQAGFPLFGSMRNCARATAELSKYRQHRERFLKAPAIQSNSGKSKAAEKLAANGPVLCEYEVKPILADYGIAVGQESLVKSADEAVALAKEFGGSVVLKIQSPDILHKTEAGGLALNLNGEEAVRAGYDHVM
;
A
#
# COMPACT_ATOMS: atom_id res chain seq x y z
N MET A 1 -7.64 4.31 -19.83
CA MET A 1 -8.30 4.42 -18.52
C MET A 1 -9.37 5.50 -18.61
N PRO A 2 -10.52 5.36 -17.94
CA PRO A 2 -11.47 6.45 -17.82
C PRO A 2 -10.82 7.62 -17.06
N ASP A 3 -11.18 8.82 -17.42
CA ASP A 3 -10.79 10.03 -16.69
C ASP A 3 -11.50 10.04 -15.32
N LEU A 4 -10.73 10.07 -14.23
CA LEU A 4 -11.28 10.12 -12.86
C LEU A 4 -11.55 11.55 -12.38
N SER A 5 -11.33 12.57 -13.20
CA SER A 5 -11.56 13.97 -12.80
C SER A 5 -13.01 14.23 -12.41
N ALA A 6 -13.97 13.71 -13.21
CA ALA A 6 -15.40 13.83 -12.92
C ALA A 6 -15.85 13.05 -11.68
N LEU A 7 -15.11 12.03 -11.26
CA LEU A 7 -15.33 11.29 -10.01
C LEU A 7 -14.83 12.08 -8.81
N LEU A 8 -13.57 12.54 -8.86
CA LEU A 8 -12.87 13.10 -7.70
C LEU A 8 -13.06 14.63 -7.55
N TRP A 9 -13.36 15.34 -8.65
CA TRP A 9 -13.52 16.80 -8.70
C TRP A 9 -14.78 17.22 -9.47
N PRO A 10 -15.96 16.60 -9.20
CA PRO A 10 -17.21 17.00 -9.86
C PRO A 10 -17.59 18.44 -9.47
N ASN A 11 -18.27 19.15 -10.35
CA ASN A 11 -18.92 20.43 -10.03
C ASN A 11 -20.41 20.23 -9.72
N VAL A 12 -21.01 19.22 -10.33
CA VAL A 12 -22.45 18.91 -10.19
C VAL A 12 -22.64 17.44 -9.83
N ILE A 13 -23.30 17.19 -8.71
CA ILE A 13 -23.53 15.84 -8.18
C ILE A 13 -25.04 15.57 -8.09
N ALA A 14 -25.48 14.41 -8.57
CA ALA A 14 -26.83 13.90 -8.33
C ALA A 14 -26.80 12.75 -7.32
N ILE A 15 -27.58 12.86 -6.25
CA ILE A 15 -27.73 11.80 -5.23
C ILE A 15 -29.01 11.03 -5.51
N ILE A 16 -28.89 9.82 -6.07
CA ILE A 16 -30.03 8.99 -6.47
C ILE A 16 -30.62 8.28 -5.24
N SER A 17 -31.91 8.52 -5.00
CA SER A 17 -32.67 8.02 -3.84
C SER A 17 -32.29 8.70 -2.52
N ALA A 18 -32.04 10.00 -2.56
CA ALA A 18 -31.79 10.82 -1.38
C ALA A 18 -32.94 10.73 -0.35
N SER A 19 -32.59 10.82 0.94
CA SER A 19 -33.52 10.80 2.06
C SER A 19 -33.15 11.86 3.11
N PRO A 20 -34.12 12.47 3.81
CA PRO A 20 -33.84 13.37 4.91
C PRO A 20 -33.54 12.63 6.24
N ASP A 21 -33.80 11.32 6.33
CA ASP A 21 -33.68 10.53 7.56
C ASP A 21 -32.25 10.07 7.81
N PRO A 22 -31.51 10.66 8.77
CA PRO A 22 -30.12 10.32 9.03
C PRO A 22 -29.93 8.92 9.68
N GLN A 23 -31.01 8.23 10.06
CA GLN A 23 -30.92 6.88 10.63
C GLN A 23 -30.73 5.80 9.55
N ILE A 24 -30.98 6.12 8.29
CA ILE A 24 -30.75 5.23 7.16
C ILE A 24 -29.56 5.70 6.29
N LEU A 25 -28.89 4.77 5.62
CA LEU A 25 -27.65 5.07 4.88
C LEU A 25 -27.78 6.24 3.89
N ARG A 26 -28.88 6.32 3.13
CA ARG A 26 -29.13 7.40 2.14
C ARG A 26 -29.33 8.76 2.79
N GLY A 27 -29.89 8.84 3.98
CA GLY A 27 -30.03 10.08 4.72
C GLY A 27 -28.74 10.47 5.43
N ARG A 28 -28.02 9.48 5.94
CA ARG A 28 -26.69 9.71 6.50
C ARG A 28 -25.72 10.26 5.45
N LEU A 29 -25.69 9.69 4.24
CA LEU A 29 -24.91 10.23 3.12
C LEU A 29 -25.27 11.70 2.84
N MET A 30 -26.57 12.04 2.82
CA MET A 30 -27.01 13.43 2.64
C MET A 30 -26.51 14.33 3.77
N SER A 31 -26.57 13.88 5.03
CA SER A 31 -26.07 14.62 6.18
C SER A 31 -24.56 14.86 6.07
N VAL A 32 -23.77 13.84 5.73
CA VAL A 32 -22.30 13.93 5.63
C VAL A 32 -21.89 14.85 4.48
N ILE A 33 -22.41 14.65 3.26
CA ILE A 33 -22.00 15.45 2.10
C ILE A 33 -22.35 16.93 2.23
N THR A 34 -23.40 17.26 3.02
CA THR A 34 -23.82 18.64 3.24
C THR A 34 -23.22 19.29 4.48
N SER A 35 -22.57 18.53 5.36
CA SER A 35 -21.94 19.06 6.58
C SER A 35 -20.59 19.74 6.33
N HIS A 36 -19.97 19.47 5.19
CA HIS A 36 -18.71 20.07 4.77
C HIS A 36 -18.90 21.20 3.76
N ASP A 37 -17.90 22.07 3.62
CA ASP A 37 -17.98 23.29 2.79
C ASP A 37 -17.68 23.00 1.29
N TYR A 38 -18.30 21.93 0.75
CA TYR A 38 -18.21 21.63 -0.68
C TYR A 38 -18.81 22.75 -1.53
N LYS A 39 -18.07 23.22 -2.54
CA LYS A 39 -18.44 24.40 -3.34
C LYS A 39 -19.23 24.07 -4.60
N GLY A 40 -19.33 22.80 -4.98
CA GLY A 40 -20.15 22.36 -6.11
C GLY A 40 -21.65 22.29 -5.77
N LYS A 41 -22.45 21.88 -6.75
CA LYS A 41 -23.89 21.76 -6.61
C LYS A 41 -24.31 20.33 -6.34
N ILE A 42 -25.25 20.16 -5.41
CA ILE A 42 -25.82 18.85 -5.05
C ILE A 42 -27.30 18.85 -5.43
N TYR A 43 -27.71 17.88 -6.22
CA TYR A 43 -29.09 17.68 -6.63
C TYR A 43 -29.64 16.37 -6.03
N PRO A 44 -30.47 16.44 -4.96
CA PRO A 44 -31.14 15.27 -4.43
C PRO A 44 -32.21 14.75 -5.40
N ILE A 45 -32.16 13.45 -5.71
CA ILE A 45 -33.21 12.78 -6.51
C ILE A 45 -34.06 11.95 -5.55
N SER A 46 -35.35 12.30 -5.40
CA SER A 46 -36.25 11.63 -4.48
C SER A 46 -37.69 11.61 -5.03
N ARG A 47 -38.28 10.41 -5.08
CA ARG A 47 -39.71 10.27 -5.53
C ARG A 47 -40.69 10.70 -4.44
N SER A 48 -40.29 10.59 -3.16
CA SER A 48 -41.19 10.78 -2.00
C SER A 48 -41.07 12.17 -1.35
N HIS A 49 -40.01 12.94 -1.66
CA HIS A 49 -39.77 14.25 -1.06
C HIS A 49 -39.63 15.32 -2.14
N ASP A 50 -40.11 16.53 -1.87
CA ASP A 50 -39.94 17.70 -2.74
C ASP A 50 -38.76 18.57 -2.31
N GLU A 51 -38.34 18.41 -1.04
CA GLU A 51 -37.19 19.11 -0.45
C GLU A 51 -36.49 18.21 0.56
N ILE A 52 -35.14 18.26 0.61
CA ILE A 52 -34.28 17.59 1.60
C ILE A 52 -33.20 18.57 2.02
N LEU A 53 -33.07 18.84 3.33
CA LEU A 53 -32.05 19.75 3.92
C LEU A 53 -32.02 21.13 3.22
N GLY A 54 -33.17 21.70 2.91
CA GLY A 54 -33.28 22.98 2.22
C GLY A 54 -33.02 22.96 0.70
N MET A 55 -32.72 21.78 0.14
CA MET A 55 -32.45 21.60 -1.28
C MET A 55 -33.70 21.03 -1.99
N ARG A 56 -34.07 21.64 -3.13
CA ARG A 56 -35.11 21.11 -3.99
C ARG A 56 -34.77 19.72 -4.49
N CYS A 57 -35.71 18.77 -4.38
CA CYS A 57 -35.61 17.44 -4.95
C CYS A 57 -36.17 17.36 -6.36
N TYR A 58 -35.58 16.48 -7.17
CA TYR A 58 -36.06 16.13 -8.50
C TYR A 58 -36.59 14.70 -8.47
N LYS A 59 -37.59 14.39 -9.28
CA LYS A 59 -38.18 13.04 -9.32
C LYS A 59 -37.32 12.07 -10.12
N ASN A 60 -36.58 12.58 -11.06
CA ASN A 60 -35.67 11.84 -11.95
C ASN A 60 -34.40 12.67 -12.24
N ILE A 61 -33.32 12.01 -12.61
CA ILE A 61 -32.07 12.68 -12.98
C ILE A 61 -32.22 13.53 -14.25
N ASP A 62 -33.17 13.19 -15.17
CA ASP A 62 -33.45 13.98 -16.39
C ASP A 62 -34.04 15.36 -16.10
N GLU A 63 -34.60 15.56 -14.92
CA GLU A 63 -35.20 16.84 -14.51
C GLU A 63 -34.14 17.81 -13.92
N VAL A 64 -32.91 17.33 -13.69
CA VAL A 64 -31.82 18.18 -13.18
C VAL A 64 -31.46 19.23 -14.25
N PRO A 65 -31.46 20.54 -13.87
CA PRO A 65 -31.34 21.62 -14.85
C PRO A 65 -29.93 21.81 -15.44
N GLU A 66 -28.93 21.08 -14.94
CA GLU A 66 -27.52 21.18 -15.32
C GLU A 66 -26.92 19.82 -15.66
N GLN A 67 -25.81 19.83 -16.40
CA GLN A 67 -25.08 18.60 -16.69
C GLN A 67 -24.49 18.03 -15.39
N VAL A 68 -24.86 16.81 -15.05
CA VAL A 68 -24.36 16.10 -13.90
C VAL A 68 -22.99 15.48 -14.23
N ASP A 69 -21.99 15.73 -13.40
CA ASP A 69 -20.66 15.12 -13.51
C ASP A 69 -20.62 13.76 -12.82
N LEU A 70 -21.13 13.69 -11.58
CA LEU A 70 -21.12 12.50 -10.73
C LEU A 70 -22.54 12.10 -10.29
N ALA A 71 -22.92 10.86 -10.54
CA ALA A 71 -24.12 10.25 -9.97
C ALA A 71 -23.74 9.32 -8.81
N VAL A 72 -24.31 9.57 -7.62
CA VAL A 72 -24.15 8.69 -6.45
C VAL A 72 -25.40 7.84 -6.30
N LEU A 73 -25.24 6.51 -6.38
CA LEU A 73 -26.33 5.54 -6.41
C LEU A 73 -26.39 4.74 -5.10
N ILE A 74 -27.55 4.82 -4.43
CA ILE A 74 -27.83 4.04 -3.21
C ILE A 74 -29.28 3.50 -3.29
N ILE A 75 -29.50 2.64 -4.28
CA ILE A 75 -30.77 1.99 -4.64
C ILE A 75 -30.59 0.48 -4.68
N PRO A 76 -31.66 -0.34 -4.58
CA PRO A 76 -31.52 -1.80 -4.68
C PRO A 76 -30.77 -2.24 -5.95
N ALA A 77 -29.98 -3.30 -5.82
CA ALA A 77 -29.05 -3.77 -6.85
C ALA A 77 -29.69 -3.99 -8.23
N GLU A 78 -30.93 -4.50 -8.26
CA GLU A 78 -31.70 -4.78 -9.47
C GLU A 78 -32.01 -3.53 -10.32
N PHE A 79 -32.02 -2.33 -9.71
CA PHE A 79 -32.31 -1.07 -10.43
C PHE A 79 -31.02 -0.33 -10.85
N ILE A 80 -29.85 -0.82 -10.45
CA ILE A 80 -28.56 -0.17 -10.76
C ILE A 80 -28.29 -0.12 -12.27
N PRO A 81 -28.40 -1.24 -13.04
CA PRO A 81 -28.07 -1.23 -14.47
C PRO A 81 -28.91 -0.21 -15.26
N ASP A 82 -30.23 -0.22 -15.08
CA ASP A 82 -31.13 0.71 -15.80
C ASP A 82 -30.84 2.17 -15.43
N THR A 83 -30.62 2.45 -14.14
CA THR A 83 -30.31 3.80 -13.66
C THR A 83 -28.95 4.27 -14.19
N LEU A 84 -27.95 3.41 -14.18
CA LEU A 84 -26.61 3.71 -14.71
C LEU A 84 -26.64 3.97 -16.22
N ALA A 85 -27.37 3.14 -16.97
CA ALA A 85 -27.57 3.35 -18.41
C ALA A 85 -28.29 4.68 -18.71
N ARG A 86 -29.25 5.08 -17.88
CA ARG A 86 -29.91 6.38 -17.97
C ARG A 86 -28.95 7.53 -17.72
N CYS A 87 -28.12 7.44 -16.67
CA CYS A 87 -27.04 8.41 -16.40
C CYS A 87 -26.10 8.54 -17.60
N GLY A 88 -25.68 7.42 -18.19
CA GLY A 88 -24.82 7.40 -19.36
C GLY A 88 -25.42 8.07 -20.59
N LYS A 89 -26.72 7.84 -20.86
CA LYS A 89 -27.44 8.53 -21.95
C LYS A 89 -27.52 10.05 -21.76
N LEU A 90 -27.55 10.51 -20.52
CA LEU A 90 -27.55 11.94 -20.16
C LEU A 90 -26.15 12.54 -20.14
N GLY A 91 -25.11 11.75 -20.47
CA GLY A 91 -23.73 12.23 -20.55
C GLY A 91 -23.01 12.34 -19.22
N VAL A 92 -23.53 11.74 -18.14
CA VAL A 92 -22.84 11.64 -16.85
C VAL A 92 -21.51 10.91 -17.02
N LYS A 93 -20.43 11.46 -16.53
CA LYS A 93 -19.06 10.96 -16.74
C LYS A 93 -18.58 10.03 -15.65
N ALA A 94 -19.11 10.17 -14.44
CA ALA A 94 -18.74 9.34 -13.31
C ALA A 94 -19.95 8.86 -12.52
N ALA A 95 -19.83 7.65 -11.95
CA ALA A 95 -20.83 7.12 -11.02
C ALA A 95 -20.16 6.44 -9.83
N GLN A 96 -20.79 6.56 -8.67
CA GLN A 96 -20.41 5.87 -7.45
C GLN A 96 -21.58 4.97 -7.02
N ILE A 97 -21.33 3.67 -6.87
CA ILE A 97 -22.34 2.69 -6.48
C ILE A 97 -22.01 2.20 -5.06
N LEU A 98 -22.82 2.64 -4.09
CA LEU A 98 -22.64 2.28 -2.67
C LEU A 98 -23.33 0.96 -2.32
N THR A 99 -24.35 0.59 -3.09
CA THR A 99 -25.17 -0.60 -2.89
C THR A 99 -24.34 -1.88 -2.94
N SER A 100 -24.64 -2.83 -2.04
CA SER A 100 -24.22 -4.24 -2.05
C SER A 100 -25.28 -5.14 -2.70
N GLY A 101 -24.98 -6.43 -2.86
CA GLY A 101 -25.88 -7.41 -3.46
C GLY A 101 -25.49 -7.81 -4.89
N PHE A 102 -24.17 -7.91 -5.13
CA PHE A 102 -23.59 -8.26 -6.44
C PHE A 102 -22.71 -9.51 -6.32
N ALA A 103 -21.54 -9.51 -6.93
CA ALA A 103 -20.66 -10.69 -6.96
C ALA A 103 -20.21 -11.15 -5.56
N GLU A 104 -20.13 -10.25 -4.58
CA GLU A 104 -19.75 -10.57 -3.20
C GLU A 104 -20.74 -11.49 -2.47
N GLU A 105 -22.00 -11.52 -2.89
CA GLU A 105 -22.99 -12.46 -2.30
C GLU A 105 -22.79 -13.90 -2.78
N GLY A 106 -21.93 -14.10 -3.79
CA GLY A 106 -21.76 -15.38 -4.46
C GLY A 106 -22.90 -15.73 -5.42
N GLY A 107 -22.63 -16.63 -6.36
CA GLY A 107 -23.59 -17.10 -7.34
C GLY A 107 -23.67 -16.28 -8.62
N ASP A 108 -24.34 -16.86 -9.65
CA ASP A 108 -24.29 -16.33 -11.01
C ASP A 108 -25.08 -15.03 -11.20
N LYS A 109 -26.15 -14.81 -10.40
CA LYS A 109 -27.03 -13.65 -10.57
C LYS A 109 -26.31 -12.34 -10.23
N GLY A 110 -25.63 -12.26 -9.08
CA GLY A 110 -24.91 -11.06 -8.67
C GLY A 110 -23.74 -10.74 -9.61
N ALA A 111 -23.01 -11.78 -10.02
CA ALA A 111 -21.92 -11.65 -10.99
C ALA A 111 -22.42 -11.16 -12.36
N ALA A 112 -23.58 -11.63 -12.85
CA ALA A 112 -24.16 -11.19 -14.10
C ALA A 112 -24.54 -9.70 -14.06
N VAL A 113 -25.17 -9.23 -12.97
CA VAL A 113 -25.50 -7.81 -12.81
C VAL A 113 -24.24 -6.94 -12.73
N GLN A 114 -23.20 -7.40 -12.04
CA GLN A 114 -21.92 -6.69 -12.00
C GLN A 114 -21.25 -6.61 -13.38
N ALA A 115 -21.30 -7.68 -14.18
CA ALA A 115 -20.82 -7.67 -15.56
C ALA A 115 -21.61 -6.70 -16.46
N GLU A 116 -22.92 -6.55 -16.23
CA GLU A 116 -23.76 -5.58 -16.93
C GLU A 116 -23.37 -4.14 -16.58
N ILE A 117 -23.08 -3.85 -15.30
CA ILE A 117 -22.53 -2.55 -14.86
C ILE A 117 -21.26 -2.23 -15.64
N HIS A 118 -20.34 -3.19 -15.76
CA HIS A 118 -19.10 -3.02 -16.52
C HIS A 118 -19.36 -2.70 -18.00
N ALA A 119 -20.26 -3.44 -18.64
CA ALA A 119 -20.63 -3.22 -20.04
C ALA A 119 -21.25 -1.82 -20.28
N ILE A 120 -22.08 -1.35 -19.35
CA ILE A 120 -22.69 -0.01 -19.40
C ILE A 120 -21.61 1.06 -19.23
N ALA A 121 -20.73 0.91 -18.25
CA ALA A 121 -19.63 1.85 -18.01
C ALA A 121 -18.72 1.98 -19.25
N GLN A 122 -18.37 0.88 -19.88
CA GLN A 122 -17.59 0.88 -21.13
C GLN A 122 -18.35 1.57 -22.27
N ARG A 123 -19.64 1.25 -22.46
CA ARG A 123 -20.48 1.84 -23.54
C ARG A 123 -20.51 3.36 -23.49
N TYR A 124 -20.59 3.93 -22.29
CA TYR A 124 -20.72 5.38 -22.10
C TYR A 124 -19.40 6.06 -21.70
N ASN A 125 -18.31 5.34 -21.68
CA ASN A 125 -17.00 5.82 -21.20
C ASN A 125 -17.12 6.52 -19.82
N MET A 126 -17.77 5.84 -18.88
CA MET A 126 -18.08 6.34 -17.53
C MET A 126 -17.12 5.75 -16.52
N ALA A 127 -16.53 6.58 -15.67
CA ALA A 127 -15.75 6.13 -14.52
C ALA A 127 -16.72 5.66 -13.41
N VAL A 128 -16.75 4.34 -13.14
CA VAL A 128 -17.66 3.78 -12.12
C VAL A 128 -16.84 3.15 -11.00
N ILE A 129 -17.03 3.65 -9.76
CA ILE A 129 -16.44 3.10 -8.53
C ILE A 129 -17.49 2.29 -7.77
N GLY A 130 -17.07 1.17 -7.17
CA GLY A 130 -17.96 0.18 -6.56
C GLY A 130 -18.27 -0.98 -7.53
N PRO A 131 -19.40 -1.68 -7.34
CA PRO A 131 -20.39 -1.57 -6.27
C PRO A 131 -19.86 -2.00 -4.91
N ASN A 132 -20.72 -2.05 -3.88
CA ASN A 132 -20.38 -2.45 -2.52
C ASN A 132 -19.24 -1.59 -1.94
N SER A 133 -19.37 -0.26 -2.07
CA SER A 133 -18.39 0.74 -1.62
C SER A 133 -18.98 1.56 -0.46
N GLU A 134 -18.12 2.05 0.45
CA GLU A 134 -18.53 3.03 1.46
C GLU A 134 -18.44 4.48 0.94
N GLY A 135 -17.88 4.65 -0.24
CA GLY A 135 -17.72 5.94 -0.88
C GLY A 135 -16.30 6.47 -0.86
N PHE A 136 -16.17 7.77 -0.99
CA PHE A 136 -14.88 8.43 -0.92
C PHE A 136 -14.95 9.78 -0.21
N ALA A 137 -13.80 10.33 0.15
CA ALA A 137 -13.63 11.71 0.53
C ALA A 137 -12.48 12.34 -0.26
N ASN A 138 -12.73 13.52 -0.82
CA ASN A 138 -11.72 14.45 -1.31
C ASN A 138 -11.63 15.59 -0.30
N CYS A 139 -10.67 15.50 0.62
CA CYS A 139 -10.56 16.43 1.72
C CYS A 139 -10.20 17.85 1.26
N ALA A 140 -9.43 17.99 0.17
CA ALA A 140 -9.08 19.28 -0.39
C ALA A 140 -10.27 20.02 -1.02
N ALA A 141 -11.26 19.28 -1.54
CA ALA A 141 -12.51 19.83 -2.07
C ALA A 141 -13.62 19.92 -1.03
N ALA A 142 -13.37 19.47 0.20
CA ALA A 142 -14.39 19.29 1.24
C ALA A 142 -15.59 18.44 0.74
N LEU A 143 -15.32 17.47 -0.15
CA LEU A 143 -16.30 16.61 -0.78
C LEU A 143 -16.27 15.21 -0.17
N CYS A 144 -17.35 14.82 0.52
CA CYS A 144 -17.47 13.53 1.20
C CYS A 144 -18.76 12.80 0.81
N PRO A 145 -18.89 12.23 -0.40
CA PRO A 145 -20.05 11.43 -0.79
C PRO A 145 -19.96 10.02 -0.19
N THR A 146 -20.06 9.93 1.11
CA THR A 146 -19.93 8.73 1.93
C THR A 146 -20.92 8.75 3.08
N PHE A 147 -21.15 7.61 3.70
CA PHE A 147 -21.88 7.48 4.95
C PHE A 147 -20.95 7.14 6.14
N SER A 148 -19.64 7.25 5.95
CA SER A 148 -18.64 6.89 6.98
C SER A 148 -18.70 7.81 8.18
N PRO A 149 -18.68 7.26 9.42
CA PRO A 149 -18.60 8.08 10.64
C PRO A 149 -17.25 8.79 10.80
N ALA A 150 -16.21 8.35 10.12
CA ALA A 150 -14.87 8.92 10.26
C ALA A 150 -14.79 10.39 9.81
N VAL A 151 -15.71 10.81 8.94
CA VAL A 151 -15.81 12.19 8.41
C VAL A 151 -17.04 12.95 8.92
N ASP A 152 -17.80 12.43 9.89
CA ASP A 152 -18.97 13.10 10.48
C ASP A 152 -18.58 14.29 11.38
N ASN A 153 -17.41 14.24 12.02
CA ASN A 153 -16.98 15.27 12.95
C ASN A 153 -16.47 16.51 12.21
N THR A 154 -17.28 17.56 12.20
CA THR A 154 -16.99 18.85 11.57
C THR A 154 -16.27 19.84 12.50
N GLU A 155 -16.07 19.51 13.78
CA GLU A 155 -15.30 20.33 14.72
C GLU A 155 -13.81 20.39 14.36
N LEU A 156 -13.32 19.36 13.67
CA LEU A 156 -11.96 19.31 13.17
C LEU A 156 -11.95 19.46 11.64
N PRO A 157 -11.01 20.20 11.07
CA PRO A 157 -10.88 20.31 9.62
C PRO A 157 -10.54 18.96 9.00
N LEU A 158 -11.00 18.71 7.76
CA LEU A 158 -10.65 17.48 7.03
C LEU A 158 -9.16 17.38 6.74
N LEU A 159 -8.50 18.52 6.53
CA LEU A 159 -7.05 18.63 6.38
C LEU A 159 -6.49 19.57 7.44
N PRO A 160 -5.35 19.25 8.05
CA PRO A 160 -4.65 20.21 8.92
C PRO A 160 -4.29 21.47 8.13
N PRO A 161 -4.72 22.68 8.57
CA PRO A 161 -4.57 23.90 7.77
C PRO A 161 -3.11 24.37 7.60
N TRP A 162 -2.19 23.82 8.40
CA TRP A 162 -0.75 24.11 8.36
C TRP A 162 0.06 23.12 7.53
N ARG A 163 -0.61 22.12 6.91
CA ARG A 163 0.03 21.10 6.07
C ARG A 163 -0.30 21.35 4.61
N ASP A 164 0.70 21.69 3.81
CA ASP A 164 0.61 21.95 2.38
C ASP A 164 1.44 20.97 1.53
N GLU A 165 2.02 19.96 2.18
CA GLU A 165 2.81 18.89 1.56
C GLU A 165 2.71 17.57 2.33
N GLY A 166 3.27 16.50 1.76
CA GLY A 166 3.28 15.17 2.38
C GLY A 166 1.89 14.53 2.39
N TYR A 167 1.07 14.83 1.39
CA TYR A 167 -0.31 14.34 1.30
C TYR A 167 -0.38 12.83 1.19
N ILE A 168 -1.27 12.26 2.00
CA ILE A 168 -1.55 10.83 2.05
C ILE A 168 -2.86 10.54 1.31
N THR A 169 -2.87 9.49 0.50
CA THR A 169 -4.09 8.92 -0.06
C THR A 169 -4.29 7.50 0.47
N ALA A 170 -5.45 7.24 1.04
CA ALA A 170 -5.88 5.91 1.44
C ALA A 170 -6.83 5.32 0.39
N ILE A 171 -6.55 4.13 -0.10
CA ILE A 171 -7.41 3.41 -1.05
C ILE A 171 -7.62 1.99 -0.53
N ALA A 172 -8.87 1.55 -0.46
CA ALA A 172 -9.21 0.23 0.07
C ALA A 172 -10.30 -0.45 -0.74
N GLN A 173 -10.15 -1.75 -0.98
CA GLN A 173 -11.23 -2.58 -1.52
C GLN A 173 -12.35 -2.77 -0.50
N SER A 174 -12.02 -2.74 0.80
CA SER A 174 -12.98 -2.76 1.91
C SER A 174 -13.42 -1.34 2.31
N GLY A 175 -14.74 -1.13 2.44
CA GLY A 175 -15.32 0.15 2.81
C GLY A 175 -14.76 0.69 4.12
N GLY A 176 -14.99 -0.02 5.22
CA GLY A 176 -14.57 0.43 6.55
C GLY A 176 -13.07 0.61 6.71
N MET A 177 -12.23 -0.18 6.01
CA MET A 177 -10.78 -0.11 6.14
C MET A 177 -10.18 1.17 5.53
N GLY A 178 -10.75 1.69 4.44
CA GLY A 178 -10.30 2.96 3.85
C GLY A 178 -10.42 4.12 4.84
N PHE A 179 -11.58 4.24 5.46
CA PHE A 179 -11.85 5.29 6.43
C PHE A 179 -11.18 5.06 7.80
N ALA A 180 -10.89 3.80 8.17
CA ALA A 180 -10.14 3.50 9.39
C ALA A 180 -8.72 4.08 9.35
N PHE A 181 -8.05 4.11 8.19
CA PHE A 181 -6.74 4.78 8.06
C PHE A 181 -6.84 6.28 8.37
N TYR A 182 -7.87 6.94 7.88
CA TYR A 182 -8.12 8.35 8.17
C TYR A 182 -8.40 8.59 9.66
N ASP A 183 -9.25 7.76 10.26
CA ASP A 183 -9.60 7.85 11.67
C ASP A 183 -8.37 7.70 12.58
N HIS A 184 -7.46 6.77 12.28
CA HIS A 184 -6.18 6.61 12.98
C HIS A 184 -5.16 7.73 12.70
N GLY A 185 -5.23 8.34 11.52
CA GLY A 185 -4.30 9.41 11.12
C GLY A 185 -4.70 10.79 11.62
N ARG A 186 -5.99 11.02 11.82
CA ARG A 186 -6.55 12.33 12.22
C ARG A 186 -6.00 12.86 13.55
N PRO A 187 -5.91 12.05 14.64
CA PRO A 187 -5.28 12.49 15.89
C PRO A 187 -3.78 12.76 15.80
N LYS A 188 -3.14 12.36 14.70
CA LYS A 188 -1.73 12.60 14.39
C LYS A 188 -1.52 13.79 13.46
N GLU A 189 -2.57 14.51 13.12
CA GLU A 189 -2.55 15.67 12.23
C GLU A 189 -1.97 15.33 10.84
N LEU A 190 -2.31 14.16 10.30
CA LEU A 190 -1.85 13.72 8.99
C LEU A 190 -2.72 14.29 7.87
N PRO A 191 -2.12 14.79 6.77
CA PRO A 191 -2.82 15.40 5.67
C PRO A 191 -3.37 14.35 4.69
N PHE A 192 -4.47 13.69 5.03
CA PHE A 192 -5.15 12.79 4.09
C PHE A 192 -5.89 13.60 3.02
N ASN A 193 -5.38 13.57 1.78
CA ASN A 193 -6.00 14.27 0.66
C ASN A 193 -7.21 13.53 0.10
N TYR A 194 -7.05 12.20 -0.09
CA TYR A 194 -8.13 11.33 -0.53
C TYR A 194 -8.27 10.11 0.36
N ILE A 195 -9.53 9.72 0.60
CA ILE A 195 -9.91 8.42 1.14
C ILE A 195 -10.86 7.80 0.13
N ILE A 196 -10.54 6.67 -0.46
CA ILE A 196 -11.31 6.09 -1.56
C ILE A 196 -11.55 4.61 -1.29
N THR A 197 -12.81 4.19 -1.35
CA THR A 197 -13.16 2.78 -1.20
C THR A 197 -13.67 2.24 -2.53
N THR A 198 -13.01 1.23 -3.09
CA THR A 198 -13.27 0.72 -4.44
C THR A 198 -14.30 -0.41 -4.48
N GLY A 199 -14.60 -1.04 -3.34
CA GLY A 199 -15.58 -2.14 -3.24
C GLY A 199 -15.20 -3.31 -4.13
N ASN A 200 -16.19 -3.85 -4.87
CA ASN A 200 -16.01 -5.01 -5.77
C ASN A 200 -15.19 -4.69 -7.04
N GLU A 201 -14.88 -3.43 -7.31
CA GLU A 201 -14.10 -3.03 -8.48
C GLU A 201 -14.67 -3.53 -9.82
N ALA A 202 -15.95 -3.30 -10.03
CA ALA A 202 -16.58 -3.72 -11.29
C ALA A 202 -15.98 -3.03 -12.52
N CYS A 203 -15.48 -1.79 -12.36
CA CYS A 203 -14.94 -0.98 -13.45
C CYS A 203 -13.61 -0.33 -13.09
N VAL A 204 -13.60 0.62 -12.15
CA VAL A 204 -12.39 1.27 -11.67
C VAL A 204 -11.78 0.42 -10.54
N GLU A 205 -10.52 0.02 -10.72
CA GLU A 205 -9.77 -0.77 -9.73
C GLU A 205 -8.88 0.14 -8.86
N THR A 206 -8.49 -0.34 -7.69
CA THR A 206 -7.53 0.33 -6.80
C THR A 206 -6.27 0.80 -7.54
N LEU A 207 -5.72 -0.05 -8.42
CA LEU A 207 -4.52 0.28 -9.18
C LEU A 207 -4.76 1.36 -10.25
N ASP A 208 -5.97 1.51 -10.77
CA ASP A 208 -6.32 2.61 -11.68
C ASP A 208 -6.35 3.94 -10.94
N VAL A 209 -6.88 3.93 -9.72
CA VAL A 209 -6.89 5.13 -8.86
C VAL A 209 -5.46 5.54 -8.49
N VAL A 210 -4.61 4.59 -8.08
CA VAL A 210 -3.19 4.87 -7.78
C VAL A 210 -2.50 5.47 -9.00
N ASP A 211 -2.65 4.86 -10.17
CA ASP A 211 -1.99 5.32 -11.41
C ASP A 211 -2.44 6.74 -11.79
N TYR A 212 -3.74 7.03 -11.70
CA TYR A 212 -4.26 8.38 -11.93
C TYR A 212 -3.68 9.40 -10.94
N LEU A 213 -3.66 9.08 -9.64
CA LEU A 213 -3.17 9.97 -8.59
C LEU A 213 -1.63 10.09 -8.54
N LEU A 214 -0.90 9.19 -9.18
CA LEU A 214 0.54 9.37 -9.40
C LEU A 214 0.83 10.56 -10.33
N ASP A 215 -0.08 10.85 -11.27
CA ASP A 215 0.07 11.93 -12.25
C ASP A 215 -0.59 13.25 -11.79
N ASP A 216 -1.54 13.24 -10.86
CA ASP A 216 -2.24 14.45 -10.41
C ASP A 216 -1.38 15.41 -9.58
N GLY A 217 -0.23 14.95 -9.08
CA GLY A 217 0.73 15.72 -8.31
C GLY A 217 0.31 16.06 -6.87
N LYS A 218 -0.84 15.57 -6.42
CA LYS A 218 -1.44 15.91 -5.12
C LYS A 218 -1.28 14.82 -4.05
N THR A 219 -0.70 13.69 -4.38
CA THR A 219 -0.45 12.58 -3.47
C THR A 219 1.04 12.33 -3.35
N ASP A 220 1.57 12.25 -2.14
CA ASP A 220 2.97 11.94 -1.86
C ASP A 220 3.15 10.50 -1.33
N VAL A 221 2.14 9.97 -0.62
CA VAL A 221 2.18 8.66 0.03
C VAL A 221 0.86 7.92 -0.20
N PHE A 222 0.93 6.64 -0.56
CA PHE A 222 -0.25 5.79 -0.70
C PHE A 222 -0.34 4.77 0.43
N ILE A 223 -1.53 4.62 1.03
CA ILE A 223 -1.87 3.50 1.91
C ILE A 223 -2.92 2.66 1.19
N LEU A 224 -2.64 1.36 0.99
CA LEU A 224 -3.56 0.46 0.31
C LEU A 224 -4.00 -0.69 1.21
N PHE A 225 -5.29 -1.01 1.16
CA PHE A 225 -5.83 -2.25 1.69
C PHE A 225 -6.36 -3.09 0.53
N MET A 226 -5.75 -4.24 0.29
CA MET A 226 -6.04 -5.06 -0.88
C MET A 226 -6.46 -6.49 -0.49
N GLU A 227 -7.55 -6.94 -1.07
CA GLU A 227 -8.06 -8.29 -0.95
C GLU A 227 -7.61 -9.15 -2.12
N ASP A 228 -7.55 -8.55 -3.32
CA ASP A 228 -7.12 -9.20 -4.55
C ASP A 228 -6.45 -8.23 -5.54
N VAL A 229 -5.68 -8.78 -6.46
CA VAL A 229 -5.13 -8.06 -7.62
C VAL A 229 -5.50 -8.85 -8.87
N LYS A 230 -6.45 -8.35 -9.65
CA LYS A 230 -6.94 -9.00 -10.86
C LYS A 230 -5.89 -9.11 -11.95
N ASN A 231 -4.94 -8.18 -12.00
CA ASN A 231 -3.91 -8.11 -13.03
C ASN A 231 -2.52 -7.81 -12.44
N GLY A 232 -1.71 -8.86 -12.28
CA GLY A 232 -0.35 -8.74 -11.76
C GLY A 232 0.57 -7.87 -12.62
N LYS A 233 0.37 -7.79 -13.94
CA LYS A 233 1.12 -6.89 -14.82
C LYS A 233 0.82 -5.43 -14.49
N ARG A 234 -0.45 -5.12 -14.22
CA ARG A 234 -0.87 -3.77 -13.83
C ARG A 234 -0.23 -3.36 -12.51
N MET A 235 -0.14 -4.28 -11.54
CA MET A 235 0.57 -4.05 -10.28
C MET A 235 2.05 -3.73 -10.51
N ALA A 236 2.70 -4.43 -11.43
CA ALA A 236 4.10 -4.16 -11.79
C ALA A 236 4.27 -2.76 -12.39
N GLU A 237 3.41 -2.38 -13.33
CA GLU A 237 3.45 -1.07 -14.00
C GLU A 237 3.26 0.08 -13.01
N VAL A 238 2.24 -0.02 -12.14
CA VAL A 238 1.93 0.99 -11.13
C VAL A 238 3.01 1.05 -10.05
N GLY A 239 3.49 -0.10 -9.58
CA GLY A 239 4.58 -0.17 -8.59
C GLY A 239 5.88 0.45 -9.12
N GLU A 240 6.25 0.16 -10.38
CA GLU A 240 7.40 0.78 -11.03
C GLU A 240 7.24 2.30 -11.16
N LYS A 241 6.08 2.77 -11.62
CA LYS A 241 5.76 4.19 -11.77
C LYS A 241 5.86 4.93 -10.44
N ALA A 242 5.27 4.36 -9.37
CA ALA A 242 5.32 4.92 -8.03
C ALA A 242 6.76 5.01 -7.48
N LEU A 243 7.54 3.92 -7.62
CA LEU A 243 8.94 3.89 -7.18
C LEU A 243 9.80 4.90 -7.94
N ARG A 244 9.65 5.02 -9.26
CA ARG A 244 10.35 6.03 -10.08
C ARG A 244 9.97 7.45 -9.66
N ALA A 245 8.69 7.71 -9.43
CA ALA A 245 8.19 8.99 -8.94
C ALA A 245 8.64 9.33 -7.50
N GLY A 246 9.15 8.34 -6.75
CA GLY A 246 9.53 8.52 -5.35
C GLY A 246 8.33 8.63 -4.42
N LYS A 247 7.18 8.08 -4.81
CA LYS A 247 5.93 8.06 -4.05
C LYS A 247 5.72 6.66 -3.45
N PRO A 248 6.00 6.44 -2.16
CA PRO A 248 5.92 5.13 -1.55
C PRO A 248 4.47 4.61 -1.51
N ILE A 249 4.33 3.31 -1.74
CA ILE A 249 3.11 2.55 -1.52
C ILE A 249 3.30 1.71 -0.27
N ILE A 250 2.45 1.94 0.74
CA ILE A 250 2.38 1.17 1.97
C ILE A 250 1.11 0.33 1.87
N LEU A 251 1.22 -0.98 2.01
CA LEU A 251 0.13 -1.87 1.64
C LEU A 251 -0.04 -2.98 2.67
N THR A 252 -1.29 -3.37 2.92
CA THR A 252 -1.61 -4.66 3.51
C THR A 252 -2.40 -5.49 2.51
N LYS A 253 -1.99 -6.75 2.31
CA LYS A 253 -2.70 -7.76 1.51
C LYS A 253 -3.27 -8.80 2.45
N ILE A 254 -4.60 -8.92 2.47
CA ILE A 254 -5.27 -9.96 3.25
C ILE A 254 -5.34 -11.28 2.48
N GLY A 255 -5.71 -12.36 3.16
CA GLY A 255 -5.78 -13.70 2.54
C GLY A 255 -4.42 -14.37 2.38
N THR A 256 -3.43 -14.03 3.21
CA THR A 256 -2.07 -14.58 3.20
C THR A 256 -1.95 -15.92 3.92
N SER A 257 -2.86 -16.21 4.85
CA SER A 257 -2.99 -17.51 5.54
C SER A 257 -4.16 -18.29 4.97
N GLU A 258 -4.18 -19.62 5.17
CA GLU A 258 -5.33 -20.45 4.77
C GLU A 258 -6.67 -19.96 5.35
N ALA A 259 -6.68 -19.53 6.60
CA ALA A 259 -7.86 -18.99 7.25
C ALA A 259 -8.27 -17.63 6.65
N GLY A 260 -7.29 -16.74 6.42
CA GLY A 260 -7.51 -15.46 5.75
C GLY A 260 -7.96 -15.63 4.31
N ALA A 261 -7.38 -16.60 3.57
CA ALA A 261 -7.79 -16.91 2.20
C ALA A 261 -9.23 -17.40 2.12
N ARG A 262 -9.67 -18.28 3.06
CA ARG A 262 -11.08 -18.70 3.15
C ARG A 262 -12.01 -17.53 3.46
N ALA A 263 -11.61 -16.63 4.36
CA ALA A 263 -12.39 -15.43 4.68
C ALA A 263 -12.48 -14.47 3.48
N ALA A 264 -11.37 -14.20 2.80
CA ALA A 264 -11.34 -13.36 1.61
C ALA A 264 -12.18 -13.96 0.47
N ALA A 265 -12.07 -15.28 0.21
CA ALA A 265 -12.85 -15.96 -0.82
C ALA A 265 -14.38 -15.90 -0.57
N SER A 266 -14.81 -15.88 0.70
CA SER A 266 -16.22 -15.69 1.05
C SER A 266 -16.72 -14.26 0.80
N HIS A 267 -15.82 -13.28 0.78
CA HIS A 267 -16.17 -11.86 0.59
C HIS A 267 -16.06 -11.37 -0.84
N THR A 268 -15.10 -11.88 -1.61
CA THR A 268 -14.76 -11.29 -2.93
C THR A 268 -14.91 -12.28 -4.09
N ALA A 269 -15.25 -13.54 -3.83
CA ALA A 269 -15.21 -14.64 -4.81
C ALA A 269 -13.83 -14.81 -5.50
N ALA A 270 -12.78 -14.16 -4.99
CA ALA A 270 -11.44 -14.19 -5.55
C ALA A 270 -10.64 -15.37 -4.99
N LEU A 271 -9.92 -16.06 -5.87
CA LEU A 271 -8.89 -17.02 -5.49
C LEU A 271 -7.69 -16.24 -4.95
N ALA A 272 -7.38 -16.39 -3.66
CA ALA A 272 -6.18 -15.81 -3.08
C ALA A 272 -4.96 -16.34 -3.83
N GLY A 273 -4.24 -15.46 -4.53
CA GLY A 273 -2.98 -15.79 -5.18
C GLY A 273 -1.90 -16.18 -4.15
N ALA A 274 -0.85 -16.88 -4.59
CA ALA A 274 0.25 -17.27 -3.72
C ALA A 274 0.89 -16.04 -3.08
N HIS A 275 0.95 -15.98 -1.75
CA HIS A 275 1.49 -14.85 -0.99
C HIS A 275 2.93 -14.52 -1.40
N GLU A 276 3.73 -15.53 -1.73
CA GLU A 276 5.11 -15.40 -2.20
C GLU A 276 5.22 -14.58 -3.49
N ALA A 277 4.23 -14.68 -4.38
CA ALA A 277 4.20 -13.88 -5.60
C ALA A 277 4.00 -12.38 -5.28
N TYR A 278 3.12 -12.06 -4.34
CA TYR A 278 2.95 -10.68 -3.87
C TYR A 278 4.20 -10.16 -3.18
N GLN A 279 4.84 -10.94 -2.32
CA GLN A 279 6.10 -10.56 -1.68
C GLN A 279 7.21 -10.28 -2.68
N GLY A 280 7.32 -11.10 -3.75
CA GLY A 280 8.25 -10.85 -4.84
C GLY A 280 8.00 -9.51 -5.53
N MET A 281 6.73 -9.16 -5.78
CA MET A 281 6.32 -7.86 -6.33
C MET A 281 6.64 -6.71 -5.37
N PHE A 282 6.34 -6.86 -4.09
CA PHE A 282 6.62 -5.83 -3.08
C PHE A 282 8.12 -5.56 -2.98
N GLN A 283 8.93 -6.61 -2.89
CA GLN A 283 10.38 -6.49 -2.87
C GLN A 283 10.94 -5.85 -4.14
N ARG A 284 10.40 -6.19 -5.31
CA ARG A 284 10.87 -5.64 -6.57
C ARG A 284 10.59 -4.15 -6.71
N TYR A 285 9.40 -3.71 -6.33
CA TYR A 285 8.94 -2.34 -6.54
C TYR A 285 8.98 -1.46 -5.28
N GLY A 286 9.62 -1.93 -4.22
CA GLY A 286 9.78 -1.17 -2.98
C GLY A 286 8.44 -0.85 -2.29
N ILE A 287 7.44 -1.73 -2.47
CA ILE A 287 6.16 -1.64 -1.78
C ILE A 287 6.37 -2.11 -0.35
N ILE A 288 5.92 -1.31 0.61
CA ILE A 288 6.12 -1.56 2.03
C ILE A 288 4.90 -2.29 2.57
N GLU A 289 5.09 -3.52 3.02
CA GLU A 289 4.02 -4.31 3.63
C GLU A 289 3.87 -3.94 5.12
N GLY A 290 2.64 -3.67 5.55
CA GLY A 290 2.28 -3.45 6.95
C GLY A 290 1.29 -4.49 7.46
N HIS A 291 1.23 -4.68 8.80
CA HIS A 291 0.51 -5.80 9.41
C HIS A 291 -0.73 -5.39 10.19
N ASP A 292 -0.87 -4.12 10.54
CA ASP A 292 -2.09 -3.58 11.15
C ASP A 292 -2.31 -2.11 10.75
N THR A 293 -3.50 -1.60 11.02
CA THR A 293 -3.92 -0.25 10.63
C THR A 293 -3.03 0.83 11.23
N VAL A 294 -2.63 0.68 12.50
CA VAL A 294 -1.80 1.67 13.20
C VAL A 294 -0.39 1.69 12.63
N GLU A 295 0.18 0.51 12.34
CA GLU A 295 1.50 0.39 11.72
C GLU A 295 1.55 1.03 10.32
N LEU A 296 0.53 0.76 9.46
CA LEU A 296 0.47 1.38 8.13
C LEU A 296 0.41 2.90 8.22
N VAL A 297 -0.43 3.44 9.11
CA VAL A 297 -0.56 4.89 9.32
C VAL A 297 0.73 5.48 9.91
N ASP A 298 1.40 4.77 10.82
CA ASP A 298 2.68 5.21 11.39
C ASP A 298 3.79 5.26 10.33
N ILE A 299 3.89 4.24 9.47
CA ILE A 299 4.85 4.26 8.35
C ILE A 299 4.52 5.41 7.40
N ALA A 300 3.24 5.60 7.04
CA ALA A 300 2.82 6.71 6.19
C ALA A 300 3.13 8.08 6.82
N ALA A 301 2.98 8.23 8.13
CA ALA A 301 3.36 9.43 8.85
C ALA A 301 4.86 9.75 8.66
N ALA A 302 5.74 8.77 8.81
CA ALA A 302 7.17 8.98 8.58
C ALA A 302 7.46 9.51 7.17
N PHE A 303 6.86 8.90 6.15
CA PHE A 303 7.02 9.35 4.76
C PHE A 303 6.35 10.70 4.47
N SER A 304 5.19 10.97 5.05
CA SER A 304 4.48 12.25 4.93
C SER A 304 5.32 13.43 5.42
N TYR A 305 6.07 13.25 6.51
CA TYR A 305 6.94 14.28 7.07
C TYR A 305 8.35 14.29 6.47
N HIS A 306 8.89 13.13 6.11
CA HIS A 306 10.31 12.99 5.76
C HIS A 306 10.57 12.42 4.36
N GLY A 307 9.54 12.21 3.54
CA GLY A 307 9.70 11.64 2.19
C GLY A 307 10.65 12.42 1.28
N ARG A 308 10.78 13.73 1.50
CA ARG A 308 11.72 14.60 0.78
C ARG A 308 13.14 14.62 1.40
N LYS A 309 13.28 14.16 2.65
CA LYS A 309 14.55 14.16 3.42
C LYS A 309 14.89 12.74 3.89
N LEU A 310 14.81 11.75 2.99
CA LEU A 310 15.08 10.35 3.34
C LEU A 310 16.51 10.17 3.88
N PRO A 311 16.71 9.38 4.95
CA PRO A 311 18.02 9.16 5.56
C PRO A 311 18.95 8.43 4.60
N LYS A 312 20.25 8.76 4.63
CA LYS A 312 21.27 8.16 3.74
C LYS A 312 21.60 6.71 4.11
N GLY A 313 21.47 6.36 5.37
CA GLY A 313 21.75 5.04 5.93
C GLY A 313 20.76 4.70 7.05
N ASN A 314 21.04 3.63 7.77
CA ASN A 314 20.21 3.08 8.83
C ASN A 314 20.74 3.42 10.25
N ARG A 315 21.69 4.38 10.38
CA ARG A 315 22.30 4.75 11.65
C ARG A 315 21.41 5.76 12.39
N VAL A 316 20.88 5.37 13.54
CA VAL A 316 19.94 6.18 14.31
C VAL A 316 20.51 6.60 15.65
N GLY A 317 20.25 7.85 16.03
CA GLY A 317 20.47 8.38 17.39
C GLY A 317 19.17 8.37 18.18
N ILE A 318 19.26 8.11 19.48
CA ILE A 318 18.13 8.21 20.40
C ILE A 318 18.44 9.31 21.41
N CYS A 319 17.53 10.28 21.56
CA CYS A 319 17.56 11.31 22.60
C CYS A 319 16.39 11.10 23.55
N THR A 320 16.65 10.99 24.86
CA THR A 320 15.59 10.77 25.83
C THR A 320 15.92 11.39 27.20
N ALA A 321 14.90 11.52 28.05
CA ALA A 321 15.02 11.81 29.47
C ALA A 321 14.81 10.56 30.35
N SER A 322 14.70 9.39 29.74
CA SER A 322 14.40 8.12 30.42
C SER A 322 15.38 7.04 30.00
N GLY A 323 16.35 6.72 30.85
CA GLY A 323 17.37 5.71 30.57
C GLY A 323 16.76 4.34 30.21
N GLY A 324 15.79 3.87 31.01
CA GLY A 324 15.10 2.60 30.72
C GLY A 324 14.31 2.64 29.41
N GLY A 325 13.65 3.76 29.12
CA GLY A 325 12.95 3.96 27.84
C GLY A 325 13.91 3.99 26.65
N GLY A 326 15.07 4.63 26.82
CA GLY A 326 16.12 4.66 25.79
C GLY A 326 16.65 3.28 25.45
N GLY A 327 16.95 2.46 26.45
CA GLY A 327 17.39 1.07 26.26
C GLY A 327 16.32 0.23 25.55
N TRP A 328 15.04 0.34 25.97
CA TRP A 328 13.95 -0.39 25.32
C TRP A 328 13.75 0.02 23.85
N LEU A 329 13.80 1.34 23.56
CA LEU A 329 13.72 1.80 22.17
C LEU A 329 14.93 1.33 21.33
N ALA A 330 16.13 1.27 21.92
CA ALA A 330 17.32 0.75 21.24
C ALA A 330 17.11 -0.70 20.78
N ASP A 331 16.55 -1.56 21.62
CA ASP A 331 16.19 -2.95 21.25
C ASP A 331 15.22 -3.00 20.08
N GLN A 332 14.20 -2.11 20.08
CA GLN A 332 13.23 -2.02 18.96
C GLN A 332 13.92 -1.53 17.66
N CYS A 333 14.84 -0.60 17.75
CA CYS A 333 15.61 -0.11 16.60
C CYS A 333 16.46 -1.22 15.98
N VAL A 334 17.20 -1.97 16.81
CA VAL A 334 18.01 -3.12 16.33
C VAL A 334 17.12 -4.19 15.70
N ALA A 335 15.98 -4.51 16.32
CA ALA A 335 15.02 -5.48 15.78
C ALA A 335 14.44 -5.03 14.43
N ALA A 336 14.32 -3.71 14.17
CA ALA A 336 13.88 -3.16 12.89
C ALA A 336 15.01 -3.10 11.83
N GLY A 337 16.25 -3.41 12.18
CA GLY A 337 17.43 -3.37 11.31
C GLY A 337 18.13 -2.00 11.27
N LEU A 338 17.92 -1.17 12.30
CA LEU A 338 18.65 0.08 12.49
C LEU A 338 19.94 -0.20 13.29
N GLU A 339 20.94 0.66 13.10
CA GLU A 339 22.20 0.66 13.81
C GLU A 339 22.27 1.85 14.78
N LEU A 340 22.82 1.61 15.98
CA LEU A 340 23.03 2.65 16.98
C LEU A 340 24.54 2.84 17.21
N PRO A 341 25.21 3.62 16.36
CA PRO A 341 26.65 3.85 16.52
C PRO A 341 26.95 4.71 17.76
N GLU A 342 28.15 4.59 18.29
CA GLU A 342 28.66 5.57 19.23
C GLU A 342 28.83 6.92 18.53
N LEU A 343 28.51 8.00 19.24
CA LEU A 343 28.69 9.36 18.72
C LEU A 343 30.19 9.73 18.72
N ASP A 344 30.56 10.58 17.77
CA ASP A 344 31.92 11.15 17.73
C ASP A 344 32.22 11.98 18.99
N ALA A 345 33.52 12.04 19.34
CA ALA A 345 33.99 12.67 20.57
C ALA A 345 33.58 14.18 20.66
N THR A 346 33.53 14.89 19.53
CA THR A 346 33.20 16.32 19.49
C THR A 346 31.73 16.53 19.83
N THR A 347 30.85 15.73 19.23
CA THR A 347 29.41 15.77 19.53
C THR A 347 29.15 15.41 20.98
N ARG A 348 29.79 14.33 21.49
CA ARG A 348 29.67 13.92 22.89
C ARG A 348 30.11 15.03 23.85
N ALA A 349 31.31 15.59 23.65
CA ALA A 349 31.84 16.68 24.49
C ALA A 349 30.93 17.94 24.45
N THR A 350 30.19 18.15 23.37
CA THR A 350 29.22 19.25 23.27
C THR A 350 27.97 18.96 24.09
N ILE A 351 27.45 17.74 24.03
CA ILE A 351 26.26 17.30 24.77
C ILE A 351 26.59 17.26 26.27
N ASP A 352 27.75 16.78 26.68
CA ASP A 352 28.20 16.63 28.07
C ASP A 352 28.13 17.97 28.86
N LYS A 353 28.28 19.11 28.18
CA LYS A 353 28.15 20.44 28.82
C LYS A 353 26.75 20.71 29.41
N TYR A 354 25.76 20.01 28.96
CA TYR A 354 24.36 20.18 29.38
C TYR A 354 23.89 19.07 30.32
N LEU A 355 24.64 17.94 30.38
CA LEU A 355 24.26 16.79 31.17
C LEU A 355 24.68 16.89 32.63
N PRO A 356 23.85 16.41 33.57
CA PRO A 356 24.32 16.16 34.94
C PRO A 356 25.26 14.95 34.98
N ALA A 357 25.98 14.77 36.08
CA ALA A 357 26.99 13.73 36.23
C ALA A 357 26.47 12.26 36.00
N TYR A 358 25.15 12.04 36.14
CA TYR A 358 24.50 10.76 35.94
C TYR A 358 23.81 10.62 34.59
N GLY A 359 23.88 11.62 33.71
CA GLY A 359 23.46 11.53 32.33
C GLY A 359 24.53 10.89 31.45
N THR A 360 24.18 10.51 30.24
CA THR A 360 25.12 9.97 29.27
C THR A 360 24.93 10.55 27.88
N SER A 361 26.05 10.92 27.23
CA SER A 361 26.09 11.35 25.84
C SER A 361 26.34 10.19 24.86
N GLN A 362 26.39 8.97 25.34
CA GLN A 362 26.42 7.80 24.48
C GLN A 362 25.06 7.63 23.78
N ASN A 363 25.07 6.88 22.69
CA ASN A 363 23.82 6.53 22.02
C ASN A 363 23.26 5.21 22.59
N PRO A 364 22.07 5.19 23.24
CA PRO A 364 21.11 6.29 23.50
C PRO A 364 21.63 7.41 24.40
N ILE A 365 21.30 8.66 24.06
CA ILE A 365 21.61 9.85 24.88
C ILE A 365 20.56 9.95 25.98
N ASP A 366 20.96 9.64 27.23
CA ASP A 366 20.10 9.92 28.39
C ASP A 366 20.43 11.29 28.96
N ALA A 367 19.63 12.25 28.54
CA ALA A 367 19.77 13.64 28.95
C ALA A 367 19.20 13.93 30.34
N THR A 368 18.47 13.02 30.92
CA THR A 368 17.73 13.18 32.15
C THR A 368 16.69 14.32 32.09
N ALA A 369 15.75 14.35 33.02
CA ALA A 369 14.74 15.43 33.08
C ALA A 369 15.36 16.81 33.34
N GLN A 370 16.54 16.88 33.96
CA GLN A 370 17.20 18.16 34.27
C GLN A 370 17.75 18.83 33.01
N ALA A 371 18.42 18.11 32.16
CA ALA A 371 18.94 18.66 30.92
C ALA A 371 17.79 19.02 29.96
N VAL A 372 16.78 18.16 29.82
CA VAL A 372 15.59 18.46 28.99
C VAL A 372 14.87 19.75 29.45
N ARG A 373 14.81 20.03 30.76
CA ARG A 373 14.23 21.30 31.25
C ARG A 373 15.02 22.53 30.81
N LYS A 374 16.33 22.41 30.60
CA LYS A 374 17.24 23.51 30.21
C LYS A 374 17.30 23.66 28.67
N THR A 375 17.46 22.55 27.95
CA THR A 375 17.74 22.56 26.53
C THR A 375 16.51 22.29 25.67
N GLY A 376 15.47 21.67 26.24
CA GLY A 376 14.37 21.09 25.48
C GLY A 376 14.74 19.78 24.80
N TYR A 377 13.74 19.12 24.25
CA TYR A 377 13.93 17.93 23.40
C TYR A 377 14.49 18.30 22.02
N GLY A 378 14.00 19.40 21.44
CA GLY A 378 14.48 19.91 20.15
C GLY A 378 15.93 20.38 20.22
N GLY A 379 16.32 21.02 21.31
CA GLY A 379 17.71 21.44 21.54
C GLY A 379 18.68 20.26 21.61
N LEU A 380 18.32 19.20 22.31
CA LEU A 380 19.11 17.96 22.35
C LEU A 380 19.23 17.28 20.98
N ALA A 381 18.11 17.17 20.27
CA ALA A 381 18.11 16.62 18.93
C ALA A 381 19.01 17.43 17.99
N ARG A 382 18.98 18.77 18.09
CA ARG A 382 19.84 19.68 17.31
C ARG A 382 21.33 19.48 17.57
N LEU A 383 21.71 19.15 18.81
CA LEU A 383 23.10 18.85 19.15
C LEU A 383 23.53 17.50 18.58
N ALA A 384 22.72 16.48 18.76
CA ALA A 384 23.02 15.11 18.36
C ALA A 384 23.02 14.90 16.83
N ILE A 385 22.08 15.52 16.10
CA ILE A 385 21.93 15.34 14.65
C ILE A 385 23.13 15.84 13.82
N LYS A 386 23.96 16.68 14.43
CA LYS A 386 25.23 17.17 13.84
C LYS A 386 26.28 16.08 13.73
N SER A 387 26.17 15.00 14.51
CA SER A 387 27.11 13.88 14.39
C SER A 387 27.12 13.32 12.97
N PRO A 388 28.30 13.11 12.38
CA PRO A 388 28.44 12.46 11.08
C PRO A 388 28.09 10.96 11.15
N GLU A 389 28.03 10.39 12.37
CA GLU A 389 27.71 8.99 12.57
C GLU A 389 26.20 8.69 12.48
N LEU A 390 25.36 9.71 12.47
CA LEU A 390 23.90 9.54 12.45
C LEU A 390 23.30 9.90 11.09
N ASP A 391 22.31 9.12 10.68
CA ASP A 391 21.48 9.38 9.50
C ASP A 391 20.07 9.87 9.87
N SER A 392 19.63 9.60 11.10
CA SER A 392 18.33 10.01 11.66
C SER A 392 18.39 10.08 13.19
N ILE A 393 17.36 10.68 13.81
CA ILE A 393 17.18 10.69 15.27
C ILE A 393 15.74 10.32 15.63
N ILE A 394 15.59 9.56 16.73
CA ILE A 394 14.32 9.39 17.43
C ILE A 394 14.43 10.09 18.78
N VAL A 395 13.51 11.01 19.02
CA VAL A 395 13.33 11.68 20.30
C VAL A 395 12.27 10.94 21.09
N LEU A 396 12.68 10.25 22.15
CA LEU A 396 11.78 9.54 23.05
C LEU A 396 11.39 10.43 24.21
N ALA A 397 10.15 10.90 24.22
CA ALA A 397 9.64 11.91 25.16
C ALA A 397 8.42 11.41 25.92
N SER A 398 8.11 12.03 27.07
CA SER A 398 6.76 11.98 27.65
C SER A 398 5.94 13.14 27.10
N CYS A 399 5.03 12.85 26.20
CA CYS A 399 4.16 13.87 25.60
C CYS A 399 2.79 14.00 26.32
N ARG A 400 2.67 13.46 27.53
CA ARG A 400 1.45 13.58 28.35
C ARG A 400 1.19 15.03 28.81
N ASN A 401 2.25 15.78 29.09
CA ASN A 401 2.19 17.21 29.40
C ASN A 401 2.88 17.99 28.27
N PRO A 402 2.18 18.81 27.50
CA PRO A 402 2.73 19.54 26.38
C PRO A 402 3.64 20.71 26.76
N ALA A 403 3.75 21.07 28.05
CA ALA A 403 4.43 22.28 28.52
C ALA A 403 5.89 22.44 28.05
N VAL A 404 6.63 21.34 27.88
CA VAL A 404 8.00 21.38 27.31
C VAL A 404 7.94 21.76 25.85
N LEU A 405 7.10 21.08 25.06
CA LEU A 405 6.94 21.33 23.63
C LEU A 405 6.36 22.72 23.35
N GLN A 406 5.44 23.22 24.21
CA GLN A 406 4.91 24.58 24.10
C GLN A 406 6.03 25.62 24.16
N ARG A 407 6.97 25.47 25.10
CA ARG A 407 8.11 26.38 25.23
C ARG A 407 9.08 26.32 24.05
N GLU A 408 9.17 25.17 23.40
CA GLU A 408 10.06 24.91 22.27
C GLU A 408 9.40 25.12 20.91
N ARG A 409 8.11 25.48 20.85
CA ARG A 409 7.30 25.51 19.63
C ARG A 409 8.01 26.19 18.45
N GLU A 410 8.55 27.40 18.66
CA GLU A 410 9.23 28.14 17.60
C GLU A 410 10.63 27.56 17.30
N ASP A 411 11.36 27.11 18.31
CA ASP A 411 12.66 26.46 18.13
C ASP A 411 12.56 25.14 17.35
N LEU A 412 11.45 24.40 17.53
CA LEU A 412 11.17 23.17 16.77
C LEU A 412 10.90 23.46 15.29
N LYS A 413 10.16 24.54 14.96
CA LYS A 413 9.95 24.97 13.57
C LYS A 413 11.28 25.32 12.89
N VAL A 414 12.14 26.06 13.59
CA VAL A 414 13.48 26.39 13.10
C VAL A 414 14.31 25.12 12.91
N LEU A 415 14.28 24.19 13.87
CA LEU A 415 14.99 22.91 13.76
C LEU A 415 14.59 22.12 12.52
N ALA A 416 13.30 22.03 12.21
CA ALA A 416 12.80 21.32 11.04
C ALA A 416 13.31 21.91 9.71
N GLN A 417 13.56 23.22 9.66
CA GLN A 417 14.12 23.91 8.50
C GLN A 417 15.63 23.77 8.36
N GLU A 418 16.35 23.71 9.50
CA GLU A 418 17.82 23.67 9.55
C GLU A 418 18.40 22.27 9.24
N VAL A 419 17.60 21.20 9.43
CA VAL A 419 18.11 19.83 9.36
C VAL A 419 17.65 19.10 8.11
N ASP A 420 18.58 18.40 7.46
CA ASP A 420 18.31 17.54 6.30
C ASP A 420 18.12 16.06 6.68
N LYS A 421 18.36 15.70 7.94
CA LYS A 421 18.19 14.36 8.46
C LYS A 421 16.84 14.23 9.18
N PRO A 422 16.12 13.11 9.04
CA PRO A 422 14.86 12.88 9.73
C PRO A 422 14.98 12.93 11.25
N ILE A 423 14.03 13.59 11.90
CA ILE A 423 13.83 13.56 13.35
C ILE A 423 12.39 13.11 13.61
N LEU A 424 12.22 12.03 14.35
CA LEU A 424 10.93 11.46 14.69
C LEU A 424 10.71 11.57 16.19
N PHE A 425 9.51 11.93 16.63
CA PHE A 425 9.14 11.96 18.03
C PHE A 425 8.33 10.73 18.41
N CYS A 426 8.73 10.05 19.48
CA CYS A 426 8.00 8.92 20.05
C CYS A 426 7.62 9.21 21.49
N SER A 427 6.34 9.04 21.82
CA SER A 427 5.88 9.17 23.21
C SER A 427 5.77 7.81 23.86
N TYR A 428 6.42 7.62 24.99
CA TYR A 428 6.24 6.41 25.83
C TYR A 428 5.04 6.52 26.80
N THR A 429 4.32 7.64 26.73
CA THR A 429 3.06 7.86 27.46
C THR A 429 1.95 8.15 26.44
N GLN A 430 0.68 8.14 26.89
CA GLN A 430 -0.39 8.65 26.05
C GLN A 430 -0.15 10.14 25.77
N PRO A 431 0.03 10.55 24.51
CA PRO A 431 0.29 11.94 24.18
C PRO A 431 -0.95 12.82 24.41
N HIS A 432 -0.73 14.04 24.86
CA HIS A 432 -1.77 15.06 24.86
C HIS A 432 -2.05 15.52 23.42
N PRO A 433 -3.31 15.78 23.00
CA PRO A 433 -3.62 16.24 21.64
C PRO A 433 -2.81 17.47 21.22
N GLU A 434 -2.64 18.45 22.11
CA GLU A 434 -1.82 19.64 21.86
C GLU A 434 -0.34 19.31 21.56
N ALA A 435 0.21 18.22 22.11
CA ALA A 435 1.57 17.80 21.80
C ALA A 435 1.68 17.32 20.34
N ALA A 436 0.66 16.60 19.84
CA ALA A 436 0.59 16.19 18.45
C ALA A 436 0.47 17.41 17.52
N GLU A 437 -0.39 18.36 17.86
CA GLU A 437 -0.56 19.62 17.13
C GLU A 437 0.74 20.43 17.05
N ILE A 438 1.43 20.64 18.17
CA ILE A 438 2.69 21.40 18.23
C ILE A 438 3.74 20.75 17.33
N LEU A 439 3.92 19.44 17.42
CA LEU A 439 4.90 18.72 16.63
C LEU A 439 4.53 18.71 15.14
N SER A 440 3.26 18.53 14.81
CA SER A 440 2.76 18.61 13.45
C SER A 440 3.02 19.99 12.83
N GLN A 441 2.67 21.08 13.54
CA GLN A 441 2.94 22.45 13.10
C GLN A 441 4.44 22.74 12.92
N ALA A 442 5.28 22.06 13.69
CA ALA A 442 6.73 22.16 13.57
C ALA A 442 7.33 21.29 12.47
N GLY A 443 6.56 20.37 11.87
CA GLY A 443 7.03 19.48 10.81
C GLY A 443 7.60 18.15 11.31
N PHE A 444 7.18 17.67 12.48
CA PHE A 444 7.62 16.40 13.06
C PHE A 444 6.45 15.42 13.29
N PRO A 445 6.60 14.13 12.93
CA PRO A 445 5.60 13.12 13.26
C PRO A 445 5.69 12.72 14.73
N LEU A 446 4.53 12.39 15.35
CA LEU A 446 4.45 11.84 16.69
C LEU A 446 3.93 10.40 16.69
N PHE A 447 4.72 9.50 17.27
CA PHE A 447 4.41 8.09 17.41
C PHE A 447 4.01 7.74 18.83
N GLY A 448 3.00 6.87 18.99
CA GLY A 448 2.60 6.30 20.27
C GLY A 448 3.18 4.92 20.57
N SER A 449 3.91 4.32 19.60
CA SER A 449 4.53 3.01 19.70
C SER A 449 6.01 3.07 19.36
N MET A 450 6.86 2.61 20.28
CA MET A 450 8.31 2.52 20.05
C MET A 450 8.63 1.58 18.89
N ARG A 451 7.94 0.43 18.81
CA ARG A 451 8.11 -0.54 17.73
C ARG A 451 7.80 0.07 16.38
N ASN A 452 6.65 0.71 16.26
CA ASN A 452 6.23 1.31 14.98
C ASN A 452 7.13 2.49 14.59
N CYS A 453 7.56 3.30 15.57
CA CYS A 453 8.51 4.40 15.33
C CYS A 453 9.84 3.87 14.80
N ALA A 454 10.40 2.84 15.42
CA ALA A 454 11.63 2.20 14.97
C ALA A 454 11.48 1.60 13.57
N ARG A 455 10.38 0.88 13.32
CA ARG A 455 10.08 0.32 12.00
C ARG A 455 9.90 1.41 10.94
N ALA A 456 9.10 2.43 11.20
CA ALA A 456 8.90 3.53 10.27
C ALA A 456 10.21 4.24 9.91
N THR A 457 11.10 4.45 10.91
CA THR A 457 12.45 5.01 10.70
C THR A 457 13.28 4.11 9.79
N ALA A 458 13.26 2.79 10.01
CA ALA A 458 13.98 1.83 9.18
C ALA A 458 13.45 1.79 7.72
N GLU A 459 12.13 1.88 7.55
CA GLU A 459 11.51 1.86 6.22
C GLU A 459 11.88 3.10 5.36
N LEU A 460 12.06 4.28 5.96
CA LEU A 460 12.59 5.45 5.25
C LEU A 460 13.95 5.16 4.59
N SER A 461 14.86 4.54 5.33
CA SER A 461 16.21 4.18 4.85
C SER A 461 16.15 3.07 3.80
N LYS A 462 15.41 2.00 4.08
CA LYS A 462 15.26 0.85 3.16
C LYS A 462 14.65 1.29 1.83
N TYR A 463 13.60 2.11 1.85
CA TYR A 463 12.97 2.64 0.65
C TYR A 463 13.93 3.45 -0.20
N ARG A 464 14.70 4.37 0.42
CA ARG A 464 15.73 5.15 -0.29
C ARG A 464 16.74 4.25 -0.97
N GLN A 465 17.36 3.32 -0.23
CA GLN A 465 18.37 2.41 -0.75
C GLN A 465 17.83 1.51 -1.85
N HIS A 466 16.57 1.05 -1.70
CA HIS A 466 15.90 0.24 -2.71
C HIS A 466 15.67 1.05 -3.99
N ARG A 467 15.11 2.25 -3.86
CA ARG A 467 14.85 3.15 -5.00
C ARG A 467 16.14 3.51 -5.74
N GLU A 468 17.22 3.85 -5.03
CA GLU A 468 18.51 4.17 -5.64
C GLU A 468 19.09 2.98 -6.41
N ARG A 469 18.99 1.76 -5.87
CA ARG A 469 19.40 0.53 -6.58
C ARG A 469 18.54 0.28 -7.82
N PHE A 470 17.24 0.42 -7.68
CA PHE A 470 16.30 0.23 -8.79
C PHE A 470 16.56 1.20 -9.95
N LEU A 471 16.77 2.48 -9.64
CA LEU A 471 17.04 3.51 -10.67
C LEU A 471 18.39 3.33 -11.37
N LYS A 472 19.37 2.73 -10.69
CA LYS A 472 20.70 2.41 -11.26
C LYS A 472 20.71 1.10 -12.03
N ALA A 473 19.76 0.22 -11.80
CA ALA A 473 19.68 -1.07 -12.50
C ALA A 473 19.42 -0.83 -14.00
N PRO A 474 20.10 -1.55 -14.90
CA PRO A 474 19.79 -1.49 -16.31
C PRO A 474 18.32 -1.89 -16.54
N ALA A 475 17.65 -1.19 -17.43
CA ALA A 475 16.30 -1.57 -17.82
C ALA A 475 16.32 -3.04 -18.28
N ILE A 476 15.45 -3.86 -17.68
CA ILE A 476 15.27 -5.22 -18.18
C ILE A 476 14.70 -5.06 -19.59
N GLN A 477 15.55 -5.29 -20.58
CA GLN A 477 15.06 -5.43 -21.93
C GLN A 477 14.16 -6.67 -21.92
N SER A 478 12.85 -6.47 -21.94
CA SER A 478 11.96 -7.55 -22.33
C SER A 478 12.38 -7.92 -23.75
N ASN A 479 13.03 -9.06 -23.92
CA ASN A 479 13.18 -9.66 -25.22
C ASN A 479 11.77 -10.06 -25.68
N SER A 480 11.01 -9.08 -26.17
CA SER A 480 9.69 -9.26 -26.78
C SER A 480 9.80 -9.91 -28.18
N GLY A 481 10.98 -10.30 -28.57
CA GLY A 481 11.15 -11.17 -29.72
C GLY A 481 10.49 -12.50 -29.41
N LYS A 482 9.63 -12.97 -30.30
CA LYS A 482 9.17 -14.37 -30.33
C LYS A 482 10.40 -15.26 -30.26
N SER A 483 10.82 -15.63 -29.04
CA SER A 483 11.98 -16.50 -28.88
C SER A 483 11.59 -17.86 -29.40
N LYS A 484 12.55 -18.59 -29.97
CA LYS A 484 12.36 -20.01 -30.30
C LYS A 484 11.79 -20.81 -29.14
N ALA A 485 12.03 -20.33 -27.92
CA ALA A 485 11.46 -20.80 -26.67
C ALA A 485 9.92 -20.65 -26.62
N ALA A 486 9.38 -19.50 -27.00
CA ALA A 486 7.93 -19.26 -27.02
C ALA A 486 7.23 -20.15 -28.04
N GLU A 487 7.87 -20.40 -29.22
CA GLU A 487 7.36 -21.32 -30.23
C GLU A 487 7.37 -22.76 -29.71
N LYS A 488 8.45 -23.20 -29.06
CA LYS A 488 8.54 -24.53 -28.43
C LYS A 488 7.51 -24.71 -27.32
N LEU A 489 7.29 -23.71 -26.48
CA LEU A 489 6.28 -23.74 -25.41
C LEU A 489 4.85 -23.81 -25.97
N ALA A 490 4.58 -23.11 -27.05
CA ALA A 490 3.27 -23.14 -27.72
C ALA A 490 2.98 -24.43 -28.46
N ALA A 491 4.01 -25.13 -28.94
CA ALA A 491 3.91 -26.38 -29.71
C ALA A 491 3.74 -27.63 -28.82
N ASN A 492 4.09 -27.53 -27.52
CA ASN A 492 4.05 -28.65 -26.58
C ASN A 492 2.85 -28.52 -25.65
N GLY A 493 2.43 -29.61 -25.01
CA GLY A 493 1.34 -29.63 -24.05
C GLY A 493 1.63 -28.84 -22.76
N PRO A 494 0.71 -28.84 -21.81
CA PRO A 494 0.86 -28.06 -20.55
C PRO A 494 1.98 -28.59 -19.66
N VAL A 495 2.50 -29.77 -19.90
CA VAL A 495 3.61 -30.38 -19.16
C VAL A 495 4.73 -30.71 -20.13
N LEU A 496 5.92 -30.21 -19.86
CA LEU A 496 7.13 -30.50 -20.63
C LEU A 496 8.03 -31.45 -19.85
N CYS A 497 8.62 -32.41 -20.58
CA CYS A 497 9.66 -33.28 -20.05
C CYS A 497 10.99 -32.51 -19.89
N GLU A 498 11.89 -33.04 -19.04
CA GLU A 498 13.16 -32.40 -18.73
C GLU A 498 14.01 -32.14 -20.01
N TYR A 499 14.08 -33.09 -20.92
CA TYR A 499 14.81 -32.95 -22.18
C TYR A 499 14.23 -31.89 -23.14
N GLU A 500 12.94 -31.54 -22.98
CA GLU A 500 12.27 -30.48 -23.75
C GLU A 500 12.52 -29.09 -23.13
N VAL A 501 12.58 -29.03 -21.78
CA VAL A 501 12.77 -27.78 -21.01
C VAL A 501 14.21 -27.28 -21.10
N LYS A 502 15.21 -28.16 -20.98
CA LYS A 502 16.63 -27.74 -20.92
C LYS A 502 17.11 -26.96 -22.16
N PRO A 503 16.77 -27.30 -23.40
CA PRO A 503 17.09 -26.47 -24.57
C PRO A 503 16.43 -25.08 -24.49
N ILE A 504 15.26 -24.97 -23.87
CA ILE A 504 14.60 -23.68 -23.66
C ILE A 504 15.38 -22.86 -22.66
N LEU A 505 15.81 -23.45 -21.53
CA LEU A 505 16.63 -22.79 -20.53
C LEU A 505 18.00 -22.32 -21.08
N ALA A 506 18.61 -23.15 -21.93
CA ALA A 506 19.87 -22.82 -22.61
C ALA A 506 19.71 -21.62 -23.56
N ASP A 507 18.59 -21.49 -24.28
CA ASP A 507 18.28 -20.32 -25.12
C ASP A 507 18.23 -19.00 -24.29
N TYR A 508 17.96 -19.08 -22.97
CA TYR A 508 18.02 -17.95 -22.02
C TYR A 508 19.37 -17.79 -21.32
N GLY A 509 20.40 -18.54 -21.73
CA GLY A 509 21.74 -18.47 -21.16
C GLY A 509 21.91 -19.19 -19.81
N ILE A 510 20.96 -20.02 -19.42
CA ILE A 510 21.07 -20.85 -18.21
C ILE A 510 21.91 -22.07 -18.56
N ALA A 511 22.98 -22.29 -17.79
CA ALA A 511 23.83 -23.49 -17.98
C ALA A 511 23.02 -24.75 -17.64
N VAL A 512 22.96 -25.68 -18.56
CA VAL A 512 22.27 -26.97 -18.41
C VAL A 512 23.27 -28.11 -18.57
N GLY A 513 23.03 -29.20 -17.82
CA GLY A 513 23.86 -30.42 -17.96
C GLY A 513 23.65 -31.11 -19.31
N GLN A 514 24.64 -31.88 -19.76
CA GLN A 514 24.52 -32.72 -20.95
C GLN A 514 23.49 -33.81 -20.70
N GLU A 515 22.58 -33.98 -21.63
CA GLU A 515 21.61 -35.09 -21.66
C GLU A 515 21.14 -35.39 -23.08
N SER A 516 20.60 -36.56 -23.24
CA SER A 516 19.98 -37.00 -24.49
C SER A 516 18.85 -37.99 -24.22
N LEU A 517 17.79 -37.92 -25.00
CA LEU A 517 16.72 -38.89 -24.95
C LEU A 517 17.17 -40.19 -25.64
N VAL A 518 17.07 -41.32 -24.95
CA VAL A 518 17.40 -42.65 -25.44
C VAL A 518 16.15 -43.53 -25.45
N LYS A 519 16.07 -44.43 -26.41
CA LYS A 519 14.92 -45.31 -26.62
C LYS A 519 15.28 -46.80 -26.47
N SER A 520 16.54 -47.13 -26.19
CA SER A 520 17.00 -48.49 -25.96
C SER A 520 18.17 -48.51 -24.96
N ALA A 521 18.40 -49.67 -24.35
CA ALA A 521 19.54 -49.88 -23.48
C ALA A 521 20.88 -49.73 -24.24
N ASP A 522 20.94 -50.11 -25.54
CA ASP A 522 22.13 -49.95 -26.37
C ASP A 522 22.47 -48.49 -26.62
N GLU A 523 21.47 -47.64 -26.88
CA GLU A 523 21.65 -46.19 -27.01
C GLU A 523 22.11 -45.58 -25.68
N ALA A 524 21.54 -46.01 -24.55
CA ALA A 524 21.95 -45.55 -23.24
C ALA A 524 23.41 -45.86 -22.93
N VAL A 525 23.86 -47.09 -23.26
CA VAL A 525 25.25 -47.51 -23.11
C VAL A 525 26.20 -46.73 -24.01
N ALA A 526 25.82 -46.51 -25.27
CA ALA A 526 26.65 -45.74 -26.20
C ALA A 526 26.85 -44.31 -25.72
N LEU A 527 25.76 -43.67 -25.29
CA LEU A 527 25.79 -42.29 -24.81
C LEU A 527 26.53 -42.16 -23.47
N ALA A 528 26.37 -43.13 -22.55
CA ALA A 528 27.13 -43.16 -21.31
C ALA A 528 28.64 -43.24 -21.51
N LYS A 529 29.10 -44.00 -22.57
CA LYS A 529 30.51 -44.05 -22.97
C LYS A 529 30.99 -42.71 -23.53
N GLU A 530 30.14 -42.01 -24.28
CA GLU A 530 30.46 -40.69 -24.83
C GLU A 530 30.59 -39.62 -23.72
N PHE A 531 29.66 -39.59 -22.75
CA PHE A 531 29.70 -38.66 -21.66
C PHE A 531 30.89 -38.86 -20.70
N GLY A 532 31.37 -40.08 -20.57
CA GLY A 532 32.44 -40.45 -19.67
C GLY A 532 32.08 -40.29 -18.19
N GLY A 533 32.37 -41.30 -17.41
CA GLY A 533 32.06 -41.28 -15.97
C GLY A 533 30.73 -41.85 -15.58
N SER A 534 30.20 -41.47 -14.43
CA SER A 534 28.95 -41.97 -13.91
C SER A 534 27.75 -41.19 -14.49
N VAL A 535 26.71 -41.91 -14.93
CA VAL A 535 25.49 -41.31 -15.49
C VAL A 535 24.25 -41.60 -14.67
N VAL A 536 23.19 -40.89 -14.98
CA VAL A 536 21.84 -41.05 -14.38
C VAL A 536 20.86 -41.34 -15.50
N LEU A 537 20.03 -42.34 -15.33
CA LEU A 537 18.88 -42.61 -16.19
C LEU A 537 17.58 -42.20 -15.51
N LYS A 538 16.73 -41.49 -16.27
CA LYS A 538 15.45 -40.96 -15.78
C LYS A 538 14.36 -41.24 -16.80
N ILE A 539 13.20 -41.69 -16.35
CA ILE A 539 12.02 -41.79 -17.23
C ILE A 539 11.60 -40.39 -17.71
N GLN A 540 11.16 -40.30 -18.96
CA GLN A 540 10.60 -39.07 -19.53
C GLN A 540 9.16 -39.33 -19.96
N SER A 541 8.19 -38.84 -19.16
CA SER A 541 6.77 -38.93 -19.44
C SER A 541 6.06 -37.71 -18.88
N PRO A 542 5.14 -37.07 -19.62
CA PRO A 542 4.32 -35.99 -19.09
C PRO A 542 3.36 -36.45 -17.98
N ASP A 543 3.09 -37.76 -17.90
CA ASP A 543 2.18 -38.34 -16.89
C ASP A 543 2.89 -38.71 -15.60
N ILE A 544 4.23 -38.70 -15.55
CA ILE A 544 5.05 -39.04 -14.37
C ILE A 544 5.83 -37.82 -13.90
N LEU A 545 5.21 -37.03 -13.06
CA LEU A 545 5.81 -35.81 -12.52
C LEU A 545 6.83 -36.10 -11.42
N HIS A 546 6.59 -37.12 -10.58
CA HIS A 546 7.42 -37.52 -9.43
C HIS A 546 8.20 -38.80 -9.72
N LYS A 547 9.29 -38.65 -10.49
CA LYS A 547 10.09 -39.78 -11.02
C LYS A 547 10.66 -40.71 -9.92
N THR A 548 11.06 -40.13 -8.80
CA THR A 548 11.63 -40.87 -7.66
C THR A 548 10.60 -41.79 -7.01
N GLU A 549 9.40 -41.31 -6.82
CA GLU A 549 8.29 -42.06 -6.21
C GLU A 549 7.78 -43.17 -7.13
N ALA A 550 7.84 -42.92 -8.42
CA ALA A 550 7.45 -43.89 -9.47
C ALA A 550 8.54 -44.92 -9.80
N GLY A 551 9.70 -44.87 -9.13
CA GLY A 551 10.82 -45.75 -9.47
C GLY A 551 11.52 -45.44 -10.81
N GLY A 552 11.16 -44.30 -11.42
CA GLY A 552 11.66 -43.89 -12.74
C GLY A 552 13.03 -43.19 -12.73
N LEU A 553 13.89 -43.50 -11.74
CA LEU A 553 15.21 -42.88 -11.57
C LEU A 553 16.26 -43.92 -11.17
N ALA A 554 17.36 -44.04 -11.92
CA ALA A 554 18.52 -44.85 -11.60
C ALA A 554 19.78 -43.96 -11.56
N LEU A 555 20.44 -43.96 -10.40
CA LEU A 555 21.58 -43.07 -10.08
C LEU A 555 22.91 -43.82 -10.10
N ASN A 556 24.00 -43.08 -10.27
CA ASN A 556 25.38 -43.55 -10.12
C ASN A 556 25.71 -44.75 -11.03
N LEU A 557 25.19 -44.80 -12.26
CA LEU A 557 25.43 -45.88 -13.20
C LEU A 557 26.82 -45.73 -13.83
N ASN A 558 27.67 -46.70 -13.60
CA ASN A 558 29.02 -46.68 -14.11
C ASN A 558 29.31 -48.01 -14.83
N GLY A 559 29.71 -47.94 -16.09
CA GLY A 559 29.96 -49.12 -16.94
C GLY A 559 28.71 -49.67 -17.63
N GLU A 560 28.95 -50.47 -18.67
CA GLU A 560 27.90 -50.96 -19.57
C GLU A 560 26.82 -51.78 -18.86
N GLU A 561 27.23 -52.68 -18.00
CA GLU A 561 26.33 -53.61 -17.30
C GLU A 561 25.36 -52.82 -16.34
N ALA A 562 25.90 -51.83 -15.61
CA ALA A 562 25.10 -51.00 -14.73
C ALA A 562 24.11 -50.10 -15.49
N VAL A 563 24.51 -49.57 -16.67
CA VAL A 563 23.65 -48.74 -17.51
C VAL A 563 22.50 -49.57 -18.10
N ARG A 564 22.76 -50.82 -18.55
CA ARG A 564 21.70 -51.71 -19.04
C ARG A 564 20.71 -52.05 -17.95
N ALA A 565 21.20 -52.49 -16.79
CA ALA A 565 20.35 -52.81 -15.67
C ALA A 565 19.55 -51.58 -15.20
N GLY A 566 20.15 -50.37 -15.20
CA GLY A 566 19.48 -49.12 -14.92
C GLY A 566 18.39 -48.77 -15.92
N TYR A 567 18.61 -49.01 -17.20
CA TYR A 567 17.60 -48.81 -18.23
C TYR A 567 16.39 -49.75 -18.05
N ASP A 568 16.66 -51.04 -17.83
CA ASP A 568 15.58 -52.02 -17.60
C ASP A 568 14.81 -51.76 -16.32
N HIS A 569 15.45 -51.16 -15.30
CA HIS A 569 14.80 -50.76 -14.05
C HIS A 569 13.87 -49.57 -14.24
N VAL A 570 14.25 -48.58 -15.04
CA VAL A 570 13.49 -47.34 -15.21
C VAL A 570 12.31 -47.51 -16.16
N MET A 571 12.41 -48.46 -17.11
CA MET A 571 11.37 -48.76 -18.11
C MET A 571 10.36 -49.79 -17.61
#